data_72273d21547bdcaae001c156e1c9e411
#
_entry.id   72273d21547bdcaae001c156e1c9e411
#
_cell.length_a   1.000
_cell.length_b   1.000
_cell.length_c   1.000
_cell.angle_alpha   90.00
_cell.angle_beta   90.00
_cell.angle_gamma   90.00
#
_symmetry.space_group_name_H-M   'P 1'
#
loop_
_entity.id
_entity.type
_entity.pdbx_description
1 polymer ?
#
loop_
_entity_poly.entity_id
_entity_poly.type
_entity_poly.pdbx_seq_one_letter_code
_entity_poly.pdbx_strand_id
1 'polypeptide(L)'
;MKQERGEIILVTGGARSGKSAFAERYVATHGRRIAYIATAQVLDDEMRYRVELHKRRRPETWRTYEAPFAAEQAIAKAASDRDTILFDCVTIYLSNLLCSFSEEQLADEALVHAQADAAIDRLIAAVCAGGVRCVFVTNEVGAGIVPEHRLSRLYRDAAGRANQRLAQEAEAVYLTVAGIPVNLRKLAEEQQ
;
A
#
# COMPACT_ATOMS: atom_id res chain seq x y z
N MET A 1 -23.19 3.33 19.72
CA MET A 1 -22.37 4.21 18.87
C MET A 1 -22.17 3.47 17.55
N LYS A 2 -22.55 4.06 16.40
CA LYS A 2 -22.17 3.50 15.09
C LYS A 2 -20.66 3.63 15.01
N GLN A 3 -19.98 2.50 14.85
CA GLN A 3 -18.55 2.50 14.55
C GLN A 3 -18.39 3.19 13.19
N GLU A 4 -17.68 4.31 13.14
CA GLU A 4 -17.40 4.98 11.87
C GLU A 4 -16.59 4.02 11.00
N ARG A 5 -16.96 3.94 9.72
CA ARG A 5 -16.21 3.13 8.73
C ARG A 5 -14.80 3.68 8.63
N GLY A 6 -13.79 2.80 8.56
CA GLY A 6 -12.41 3.23 8.37
C GLY A 6 -12.23 4.00 7.05
N GLU A 7 -11.35 4.97 7.07
CA GLU A 7 -11.04 5.87 5.95
C GLU A 7 -9.81 5.36 5.19
N ILE A 8 -9.91 5.24 3.87
CA ILE A 8 -8.81 4.83 3.00
C ILE A 8 -8.31 6.03 2.20
N ILE A 9 -7.00 6.25 2.23
CA ILE A 9 -6.28 7.21 1.40
C ILE A 9 -5.27 6.44 0.56
N LEU A 10 -5.25 6.67 -0.74
CA LEU A 10 -4.28 6.06 -1.64
C LEU A 10 -3.25 7.10 -2.09
N VAL A 11 -1.97 6.76 -1.96
CA VAL A 11 -0.85 7.56 -2.43
C VAL A 11 -0.05 6.74 -3.45
N THR A 12 -0.12 7.14 -4.71
CA THR A 12 0.57 6.46 -5.81
C THR A 12 1.60 7.36 -6.49
N GLY A 13 2.43 6.78 -7.32
CA GLY A 13 3.45 7.48 -8.13
C GLY A 13 4.61 6.56 -8.48
N GLY A 14 5.45 6.99 -9.41
CA GLY A 14 6.63 6.26 -9.85
C GLY A 14 7.70 6.09 -8.76
N ALA A 15 8.74 5.32 -9.06
CA ALA A 15 9.91 5.20 -8.19
C ALA A 15 10.52 6.60 -7.93
N ARG A 16 10.90 6.89 -6.67
CA ARG A 16 11.50 8.17 -6.24
C ARG A 16 10.65 9.42 -6.52
N SER A 17 9.33 9.26 -6.72
CA SER A 17 8.40 10.39 -6.96
C SER A 17 8.17 11.29 -5.74
N GLY A 18 8.58 10.88 -4.53
CA GLY A 18 8.30 11.60 -3.27
C GLY A 18 7.05 11.11 -2.53
N LYS A 19 6.37 10.06 -3.02
CA LYS A 19 5.12 9.53 -2.44
C LYS A 19 5.23 9.12 -0.97
N SER A 20 6.31 8.39 -0.57
CA SER A 20 6.47 7.97 0.83
C SER A 20 6.67 9.19 1.74
N ALA A 21 7.46 10.18 1.33
CA ALA A 21 7.65 11.42 2.09
C ALA A 21 6.34 12.23 2.22
N PHE A 22 5.51 12.24 1.17
CA PHE A 22 4.19 12.86 1.25
C PHE A 22 3.27 12.08 2.20
N ALA A 23 3.21 10.75 2.08
CA ALA A 23 2.39 9.90 2.93
C ALA A 23 2.79 10.02 4.42
N GLU A 24 4.10 10.04 4.73
CA GLU A 24 4.63 10.28 6.08
C GLU A 24 4.14 11.63 6.64
N ARG A 25 4.25 12.73 5.86
CA ARG A 25 3.72 14.04 6.27
C ARG A 25 2.20 14.03 6.44
N TYR A 26 1.49 13.35 5.54
CA TYR A 26 0.03 13.25 5.59
C TYR A 26 -0.43 12.61 6.89
N VAL A 27 0.12 11.44 7.25
CA VAL A 27 -0.27 10.76 8.51
C VAL A 27 0.18 11.53 9.74
N ALA A 28 1.33 12.21 9.71
CA ALA A 28 1.81 13.05 10.80
C ALA A 28 0.90 14.27 11.06
N THR A 29 0.25 14.80 10.02
CA THR A 29 -0.66 15.94 10.13
C THR A 29 -2.07 15.53 10.59
N HIS A 30 -2.52 14.33 10.19
CA HIS A 30 -3.92 13.91 10.38
C HIS A 30 -4.09 12.85 11.47
N GLY A 31 -3.01 12.21 11.94
CA GLY A 31 -3.03 11.19 12.99
C GLY A 31 -2.44 11.69 14.30
N ARG A 32 -2.87 11.07 15.40
CA ARG A 32 -2.33 11.31 16.74
C ARG A 32 -1.53 10.10 17.24
N ARG A 33 -2.04 8.91 17.00
CA ARG A 33 -1.43 7.63 17.38
C ARG A 33 -1.23 6.81 16.12
N ILE A 34 -0.03 6.91 15.54
CA ILE A 34 0.27 6.39 14.22
C ILE A 34 0.89 5.00 14.34
N ALA A 35 0.42 4.06 13.48
CA ALA A 35 1.09 2.80 13.18
C ALA A 35 1.74 2.87 11.80
N TYR A 36 2.87 2.21 11.66
CA TYR A 36 3.53 1.96 10.38
C TYR A 36 3.53 0.46 10.09
N ILE A 37 2.92 0.05 9.00
CA ILE A 37 2.96 -1.34 8.53
C ILE A 37 4.02 -1.46 7.45
N ALA A 38 5.09 -2.17 7.78
CA ALA A 38 6.21 -2.45 6.90
C ALA A 38 6.00 -3.78 6.17
N THR A 39 5.92 -3.73 4.86
CA THR A 39 5.71 -4.93 4.03
C THR A 39 7.01 -5.51 3.45
N ALA A 40 8.13 -4.78 3.56
CA ALA A 40 9.40 -5.22 3.03
C ALA A 40 9.98 -6.40 3.82
N GLN A 41 10.46 -7.42 3.10
CA GLN A 41 11.34 -8.45 3.64
C GLN A 41 12.79 -8.00 3.47
N VAL A 42 13.60 -8.18 4.51
CA VAL A 42 15.04 -7.86 4.45
C VAL A 42 15.77 -9.11 3.94
N LEU A 43 15.86 -9.25 2.63
CA LEU A 43 16.47 -10.42 1.98
C LEU A 43 17.95 -10.21 1.65
N ASP A 44 18.39 -8.95 1.52
CA ASP A 44 19.76 -8.57 1.19
C ASP A 44 20.21 -7.29 1.90
N ASP A 45 21.48 -6.94 1.77
CA ASP A 45 22.08 -5.78 2.44
C ASP A 45 21.58 -4.45 1.84
N GLU A 46 21.22 -4.41 0.55
CA GLU A 46 20.63 -3.23 -0.08
C GLU A 46 19.26 -2.92 0.53
N MET A 47 18.42 -3.95 0.67
CA MET A 47 17.10 -3.82 1.29
C MET A 47 17.22 -3.45 2.77
N ARG A 48 18.20 -4.05 3.50
CA ARG A 48 18.49 -3.69 4.90
C ARG A 48 18.82 -2.21 5.01
N TYR A 49 19.70 -1.70 4.17
CA TYR A 49 20.06 -0.28 4.17
C TYR A 49 18.86 0.62 3.88
N ARG A 50 18.02 0.26 2.92
CA ARG A 50 16.78 1.00 2.60
C ARG A 50 15.81 1.02 3.78
N VAL A 51 15.57 -0.12 4.42
CA VAL A 51 14.70 -0.23 5.61
C VAL A 51 15.24 0.63 6.76
N GLU A 52 16.56 0.63 7.01
CA GLU A 52 17.20 1.47 8.03
C GLU A 52 17.02 2.96 7.74
N LEU A 53 17.17 3.40 6.47
CA LEU A 53 16.92 4.79 6.10
C LEU A 53 15.46 5.20 6.35
N HIS A 54 14.51 4.31 6.06
CA HIS A 54 13.09 4.55 6.33
C HIS A 54 12.80 4.55 7.85
N LYS A 55 13.45 3.69 8.63
CA LYS A 55 13.32 3.69 10.10
C LYS A 55 13.82 4.99 10.73
N ARG A 56 14.96 5.52 10.28
CA ARG A 56 15.56 6.76 10.80
C ARG A 56 14.73 8.03 10.54
N ARG A 57 13.86 8.02 9.54
CA ARG A 57 13.00 9.17 9.21
C ARG A 57 11.75 9.25 10.06
N ARG A 58 11.36 8.14 10.69
CA ARG A 58 10.12 8.04 11.43
C ARG A 58 10.31 8.47 12.88
N PRO A 59 9.36 9.21 13.46
CA PRO A 59 9.35 9.48 14.89
C PRO A 59 9.31 8.17 15.70
N GLU A 60 10.01 8.11 16.82
CA GLU A 60 10.00 6.95 17.73
C GLU A 60 8.61 6.65 18.30
N THR A 61 7.72 7.64 18.29
CA THR A 61 6.32 7.49 18.74
C THR A 61 5.46 6.65 17.81
N TRP A 62 5.91 6.40 16.57
CA TRP A 62 5.20 5.54 15.63
C TRP A 62 5.48 4.07 15.94
N ARG A 63 4.41 3.30 16.07
CA ARG A 63 4.54 1.86 16.28
C ARG A 63 4.68 1.14 14.96
N THR A 64 5.79 0.40 14.78
CA THR A 64 6.02 -0.41 13.57
C THR A 64 5.50 -1.82 13.75
N TYR A 65 4.82 -2.32 12.72
CA TYR A 65 4.40 -3.71 12.54
C TYR A 65 5.05 -4.24 11.26
N GLU A 66 5.88 -5.25 11.37
CA GLU A 66 6.45 -5.94 10.21
C GLU A 66 5.43 -6.97 9.74
N ALA A 67 4.93 -6.80 8.51
CA ALA A 67 3.86 -7.63 7.95
C ALA A 67 4.06 -7.85 6.44
N PRO A 68 5.09 -8.62 6.06
CA PRO A 68 5.33 -8.96 4.67
C PRO A 68 4.22 -9.86 4.08
N PHE A 69 3.49 -10.56 4.93
CA PHE A 69 2.33 -11.40 4.63
C PHE A 69 1.23 -11.16 5.66
N ALA A 70 -0.02 -11.56 5.33
CA ALA A 70 -1.18 -11.47 6.22
C ALA A 70 -1.31 -10.09 6.92
N ALA A 71 -1.06 -9.01 6.18
CA ALA A 71 -0.98 -7.65 6.72
C ALA A 71 -2.33 -7.12 7.23
N GLU A 72 -3.45 -7.74 6.85
CA GLU A 72 -4.77 -7.50 7.44
C GLU A 72 -4.80 -7.76 8.96
N GLN A 73 -4.02 -8.73 9.45
CA GLN A 73 -3.90 -8.99 10.89
C GLN A 73 -3.13 -7.86 11.60
N ALA A 74 -2.10 -7.32 10.95
CA ALA A 74 -1.37 -6.18 11.47
C ALA A 74 -2.24 -4.91 11.50
N ILE A 75 -3.09 -4.70 10.46
CA ILE A 75 -4.08 -3.62 10.44
C ILE A 75 -5.04 -3.77 11.61
N ALA A 76 -5.65 -4.94 11.79
CA ALA A 76 -6.59 -5.21 12.89
C ALA A 76 -5.94 -5.00 14.27
N LYS A 77 -4.71 -5.45 14.45
CA LYS A 77 -3.94 -5.23 15.68
C LYS A 77 -3.62 -3.76 15.92
N ALA A 78 -3.22 -3.02 14.87
CA ALA A 78 -2.96 -1.59 14.98
C ALA A 78 -4.23 -0.80 15.31
N ALA A 79 -5.36 -1.15 14.70
CA ALA A 79 -6.65 -0.48 14.90
C ALA A 79 -7.15 -0.53 16.35
N SER A 80 -6.67 -1.46 17.18
CA SER A 80 -7.08 -1.58 18.57
C SER A 80 -6.62 -0.40 19.45
N ASP A 81 -5.53 0.28 19.09
CA ASP A 81 -4.94 1.35 19.91
C ASP A 81 -4.36 2.52 19.08
N ARG A 82 -4.48 2.48 17.75
CA ARG A 82 -4.03 3.53 16.82
C ARG A 82 -5.22 4.12 16.07
N ASP A 83 -5.10 5.38 15.67
CA ASP A 83 -6.14 6.07 14.89
C ASP A 83 -5.76 6.21 13.41
N THR A 84 -4.49 6.08 13.10
CA THR A 84 -3.97 6.25 11.74
C THR A 84 -2.89 5.22 11.44
N ILE A 85 -2.95 4.64 10.25
CA ILE A 85 -2.02 3.62 9.75
C ILE A 85 -1.36 4.15 8.48
N LEU A 86 -0.05 4.03 8.39
CA LEU A 86 0.71 4.15 7.14
C LEU A 86 1.14 2.76 6.68
N PHE A 87 0.62 2.34 5.52
CA PHE A 87 0.94 1.04 4.90
C PHE A 87 1.95 1.24 3.76
N ASP A 88 3.19 0.80 3.95
CA ASP A 88 4.28 1.02 2.98
C ASP A 88 5.04 -0.28 2.67
N CYS A 89 4.78 -0.90 1.49
CA CYS A 89 3.86 -0.49 0.43
C CYS A 89 3.09 -1.68 -0.16
N VAL A 90 1.99 -1.38 -0.86
CA VAL A 90 1.14 -2.40 -1.52
C VAL A 90 1.91 -3.20 -2.56
N THR A 91 2.78 -2.54 -3.34
CA THR A 91 3.54 -3.20 -4.40
C THR A 91 4.54 -4.21 -3.87
N ILE A 92 5.22 -3.94 -2.76
CA ILE A 92 6.10 -4.94 -2.11
C ILE A 92 5.26 -6.07 -1.50
N TYR A 93 4.13 -5.76 -0.88
CA TYR A 93 3.21 -6.78 -0.35
C TYR A 93 2.76 -7.77 -1.44
N LEU A 94 2.33 -7.26 -2.60
CA LEU A 94 1.98 -8.10 -3.76
C LEU A 94 3.17 -8.86 -4.32
N SER A 95 4.35 -8.25 -4.37
CA SER A 95 5.58 -8.95 -4.78
C SER A 95 5.88 -10.14 -3.88
N ASN A 96 5.79 -9.97 -2.56
CA ASN A 96 5.98 -11.07 -1.62
C ASN A 96 4.97 -12.19 -1.87
N LEU A 97 3.69 -11.84 -2.09
CA LEU A 97 2.64 -12.81 -2.38
C LEU A 97 2.95 -13.61 -3.65
N LEU A 98 3.25 -12.93 -4.76
CA LEU A 98 3.50 -13.60 -6.03
C LEU A 98 4.79 -14.45 -5.99
N CYS A 99 5.83 -13.98 -5.31
CA CYS A 99 7.07 -14.74 -5.13
C CYS A 99 6.91 -15.96 -4.21
N SER A 100 5.82 -16.06 -3.45
CA SER A 100 5.52 -17.24 -2.62
C SER A 100 4.79 -18.35 -3.39
N PHE A 101 4.33 -18.09 -4.62
CA PHE A 101 3.62 -19.07 -5.43
C PHE A 101 4.57 -20.08 -6.08
N SER A 102 4.11 -21.32 -6.22
CA SER A 102 4.80 -22.34 -7.02
C SER A 102 4.74 -22.00 -8.53
N GLU A 103 5.60 -22.61 -9.32
CA GLU A 103 5.57 -22.47 -10.79
C GLU A 103 4.20 -22.88 -11.37
N GLU A 104 3.59 -23.94 -10.81
CA GLU A 104 2.28 -24.41 -11.20
C GLU A 104 1.19 -23.37 -10.92
N GLN A 105 1.21 -22.74 -9.74
CA GLN A 105 0.29 -21.66 -9.39
C GLN A 105 0.51 -20.42 -10.30
N LEU A 106 1.76 -20.07 -10.59
CA LEU A 106 2.09 -18.97 -11.50
C LEU A 106 1.68 -19.27 -12.95
N ALA A 107 1.52 -20.55 -13.34
CA ALA A 107 1.02 -20.93 -14.67
C ALA A 107 -0.47 -20.59 -14.83
N ASP A 108 -1.25 -20.53 -13.77
CA ASP A 108 -2.66 -20.13 -13.77
C ASP A 108 -2.81 -18.64 -13.46
N GLU A 109 -2.96 -17.84 -14.50
CA GLU A 109 -3.10 -16.37 -14.39
C GLU A 109 -4.39 -15.98 -13.65
N ALA A 110 -5.49 -16.72 -13.85
CA ALA A 110 -6.75 -16.45 -13.17
C ALA A 110 -6.62 -16.68 -11.65
N LEU A 111 -5.92 -17.74 -11.23
CA LEU A 111 -5.60 -18.00 -9.84
C LEU A 111 -4.75 -16.88 -9.24
N VAL A 112 -3.71 -16.43 -9.95
CA VAL A 112 -2.82 -15.35 -9.48
C VAL A 112 -3.62 -14.08 -9.25
N HIS A 113 -4.47 -13.68 -10.20
CA HIS A 113 -5.29 -12.48 -10.07
C HIS A 113 -6.30 -12.62 -8.93
N ALA A 114 -6.99 -13.75 -8.83
CA ALA A 114 -7.96 -13.99 -7.75
C ALA A 114 -7.31 -13.91 -6.35
N GLN A 115 -6.11 -14.47 -6.19
CA GLN A 115 -5.38 -14.42 -4.92
C GLN A 115 -4.89 -13.00 -4.58
N ALA A 116 -4.41 -12.26 -5.58
CA ALA A 116 -4.01 -10.87 -5.40
C ALA A 116 -5.21 -9.98 -5.03
N ASP A 117 -6.33 -10.10 -5.75
CA ASP A 117 -7.56 -9.35 -5.47
C ASP A 117 -8.07 -9.67 -4.05
N ALA A 118 -8.14 -10.96 -3.68
CA ALA A 118 -8.56 -11.38 -2.35
C ALA A 118 -7.65 -10.84 -1.23
N ALA A 119 -6.34 -10.74 -1.49
CA ALA A 119 -5.40 -10.15 -0.52
C ALA A 119 -5.71 -8.66 -0.30
N ILE A 120 -5.99 -7.89 -1.36
CA ILE A 120 -6.36 -6.47 -1.25
C ILE A 120 -7.72 -6.30 -0.57
N ASP A 121 -8.71 -7.14 -0.91
CA ASP A 121 -10.02 -7.10 -0.26
C ASP A 121 -9.95 -7.35 1.25
N ARG A 122 -9.06 -8.25 1.71
CA ARG A 122 -8.81 -8.44 3.14
C ARG A 122 -8.22 -7.21 3.81
N LEU A 123 -7.27 -6.50 3.15
CA LEU A 123 -6.72 -5.24 3.68
C LEU A 123 -7.82 -4.18 3.83
N ILE A 124 -8.63 -3.99 2.79
CA ILE A 124 -9.75 -3.05 2.78
C ILE A 124 -10.75 -3.38 3.92
N ALA A 125 -11.15 -4.66 4.01
CA ALA A 125 -12.07 -5.12 5.05
C ALA A 125 -11.52 -4.86 6.46
N ALA A 126 -10.23 -5.11 6.68
CA ALA A 126 -9.59 -4.86 7.98
C ALA A 126 -9.59 -3.37 8.37
N VAL A 127 -9.34 -2.46 7.41
CA VAL A 127 -9.42 -1.01 7.63
C VAL A 127 -10.85 -0.60 7.98
N CYS A 128 -11.82 -1.05 7.17
CA CYS A 128 -13.24 -0.71 7.38
C CYS A 128 -13.74 -1.20 8.74
N ALA A 129 -13.39 -2.44 9.11
CA ALA A 129 -13.79 -3.03 10.40
C ALA A 129 -13.10 -2.35 11.59
N GLY A 130 -11.85 -1.89 11.41
CA GLY A 130 -11.07 -1.23 12.45
C GLY A 130 -11.50 0.21 12.74
N GLY A 131 -12.25 0.87 11.85
CA GLY A 131 -12.67 2.26 12.01
C GLY A 131 -11.49 3.25 12.05
N VAL A 132 -10.38 2.92 11.39
CA VAL A 132 -9.14 3.71 11.38
C VAL A 132 -8.90 4.36 10.02
N ARG A 133 -8.14 5.45 10.00
CA ARG A 133 -7.59 5.97 8.75
C ARG A 133 -6.39 5.14 8.32
N CYS A 134 -6.39 4.64 7.08
CA CYS A 134 -5.25 3.95 6.50
C CYS A 134 -4.77 4.63 5.21
N VAL A 135 -3.50 5.04 5.20
CA VAL A 135 -2.83 5.61 4.04
C VAL A 135 -2.01 4.51 3.38
N PHE A 136 -2.48 4.02 2.24
CA PHE A 136 -1.77 3.03 1.43
C PHE A 136 -0.80 3.71 0.47
N VAL A 137 0.48 3.33 0.57
CA VAL A 137 1.49 3.72 -0.41
C VAL A 137 1.62 2.63 -1.47
N THR A 138 1.60 3.00 -2.73
CA THR A 138 1.76 2.08 -3.86
C THR A 138 2.63 2.69 -4.95
N ASN A 139 3.12 1.86 -5.87
CA ASN A 139 3.77 2.36 -7.09
C ASN A 139 2.84 2.27 -8.28
N GLU A 140 2.95 3.25 -9.18
CA GLU A 140 2.46 3.12 -10.54
C GLU A 140 3.53 2.43 -11.38
N VAL A 141 3.26 1.18 -11.77
CA VAL A 141 4.20 0.33 -12.52
C VAL A 141 3.71 0.01 -13.93
N GLY A 142 2.49 0.44 -14.28
CA GLY A 142 1.85 0.15 -15.56
C GLY A 142 2.28 1.04 -16.72
N ALA A 143 2.86 2.21 -16.46
CA ALA A 143 3.19 3.21 -17.48
C ALA A 143 4.47 2.92 -18.29
N GLY A 144 5.18 1.83 -17.97
CA GLY A 144 6.41 1.44 -18.66
C GLY A 144 6.19 0.47 -19.83
N ILE A 145 7.31 0.06 -20.46
CA ILE A 145 7.31 -0.98 -21.50
C ILE A 145 6.82 -2.30 -20.90
N VAL A 146 6.09 -3.10 -21.70
CA VAL A 146 5.63 -4.42 -21.30
C VAL A 146 6.83 -5.32 -20.96
N PRO A 147 6.91 -5.87 -19.72
CA PRO A 147 8.04 -6.69 -19.31
C PRO A 147 8.16 -7.99 -20.13
N GLU A 148 9.38 -8.41 -20.42
CA GLU A 148 9.66 -9.66 -21.12
C GLU A 148 9.30 -10.87 -20.28
N HIS A 149 9.63 -10.86 -18.98
CA HIS A 149 9.37 -11.98 -18.08
C HIS A 149 7.90 -12.06 -17.67
N ARG A 150 7.34 -13.28 -17.73
CA ARG A 150 5.94 -13.55 -17.40
C ARG A 150 5.56 -13.10 -15.98
N LEU A 151 6.38 -13.42 -14.97
CA LEU A 151 6.13 -13.02 -13.59
C LEU A 151 6.03 -11.50 -13.45
N SER A 152 6.88 -10.75 -14.16
CA SER A 152 6.84 -9.29 -14.15
C SER A 152 5.56 -8.73 -14.77
N ARG A 153 5.01 -9.40 -15.81
CA ARG A 153 3.70 -9.02 -16.38
C ARG A 153 2.56 -9.30 -15.41
N LEU A 154 2.52 -10.50 -14.81
CA LEU A 154 1.53 -10.84 -13.78
C LEU A 154 1.57 -9.85 -12.60
N TYR A 155 2.76 -9.52 -12.12
CA TYR A 155 2.95 -8.53 -11.06
C TYR A 155 2.44 -7.15 -11.47
N ARG A 156 2.79 -6.67 -12.68
CA ARG A 156 2.33 -5.38 -13.18
C ARG A 156 0.81 -5.31 -13.23
N ASP A 157 0.18 -6.34 -13.75
CA ASP A 157 -1.26 -6.41 -13.91
C ASP A 157 -1.97 -6.53 -12.55
N ALA A 158 -1.44 -7.35 -11.63
CA ALA A 158 -1.93 -7.44 -10.25
C ALA A 158 -1.79 -6.09 -9.50
N ALA A 159 -0.68 -5.38 -9.68
CA ALA A 159 -0.48 -4.07 -9.06
C ALA A 159 -1.46 -3.02 -9.60
N GLY A 160 -1.72 -3.02 -10.92
CA GLY A 160 -2.72 -2.14 -11.54
C GLY A 160 -4.13 -2.41 -11.02
N ARG A 161 -4.53 -3.68 -10.92
CA ARG A 161 -5.84 -4.09 -10.35
C ARG A 161 -5.95 -3.66 -8.88
N ALA A 162 -4.91 -3.89 -8.09
CA ALA A 162 -4.86 -3.48 -6.69
C ALA A 162 -5.00 -1.96 -6.52
N ASN A 163 -4.32 -1.17 -7.36
CA ASN A 163 -4.43 0.28 -7.36
C ASN A 163 -5.86 0.73 -7.68
N GLN A 164 -6.51 0.13 -8.69
CA GLN A 164 -7.90 0.41 -9.03
C GLN A 164 -8.85 0.05 -7.88
N ARG A 165 -8.66 -1.13 -7.27
CA ARG A 165 -9.51 -1.62 -6.17
C ARG A 165 -9.41 -0.73 -4.94
N LEU A 166 -8.20 -0.35 -4.54
CA LEU A 166 -7.99 0.60 -3.45
C LEU A 166 -8.53 1.99 -3.76
N ALA A 167 -8.34 2.46 -5.01
CA ALA A 167 -8.86 3.75 -5.43
C ALA A 167 -10.40 3.81 -5.39
N GLN A 168 -11.11 2.72 -5.70
CA GLN A 168 -12.58 2.66 -5.62
C GLN A 168 -13.08 2.94 -4.19
N GLU A 169 -12.39 2.42 -3.18
CA GLU A 169 -12.76 2.54 -1.76
C GLU A 169 -12.15 3.77 -1.08
N ALA A 170 -11.20 4.46 -1.74
CA ALA A 170 -10.47 5.58 -1.15
C ALA A 170 -11.28 6.88 -1.16
N GLU A 171 -11.26 7.62 -0.05
CA GLU A 171 -11.79 8.99 0.09
C GLU A 171 -10.96 9.99 -0.72
N ALA A 172 -9.64 9.75 -0.81
CA ALA A 172 -8.73 10.57 -1.60
C ALA A 172 -7.66 9.72 -2.27
N VAL A 173 -7.33 10.06 -3.52
CA VAL A 173 -6.28 9.42 -4.31
C VAL A 173 -5.27 10.48 -4.73
N TYR A 174 -4.03 10.35 -4.26
CA TYR A 174 -2.95 11.25 -4.59
C TYR A 174 -1.97 10.61 -5.56
N LEU A 175 -1.76 11.25 -6.71
CA LEU A 175 -0.64 10.98 -7.61
C LEU A 175 0.53 11.90 -7.25
N THR A 176 1.69 11.34 -6.95
CA THR A 176 2.89 12.11 -6.65
C THR A 176 3.88 12.04 -7.80
N VAL A 177 4.22 13.22 -8.35
CA VAL A 177 5.20 13.38 -9.43
C VAL A 177 6.18 14.48 -9.03
N ALA A 178 7.48 14.23 -9.10
CA ALA A 178 8.53 15.18 -8.76
C ALA A 178 8.36 15.84 -7.37
N GLY A 179 7.86 15.10 -6.39
CA GLY A 179 7.60 15.58 -5.03
C GLY A 179 6.28 16.32 -4.84
N ILE A 180 5.52 16.55 -5.91
CA ILE A 180 4.25 17.29 -5.90
C ILE A 180 3.08 16.30 -5.87
N PRO A 181 2.27 16.25 -4.79
CA PRO A 181 1.06 15.43 -4.74
C PRO A 181 -0.12 16.15 -5.38
N VAL A 182 -0.85 15.46 -6.24
CA VAL A 182 -2.09 15.94 -6.86
C VAL A 182 -3.23 15.03 -6.43
N ASN A 183 -4.32 15.59 -5.88
CA ASN A 183 -5.52 14.83 -5.57
C ASN A 183 -6.32 14.57 -6.84
N LEU A 184 -6.28 13.35 -7.35
CA LEU A 184 -6.92 12.98 -8.61
C LEU A 184 -8.44 13.04 -8.56
N ARG A 185 -9.07 12.79 -7.39
CA ARG A 185 -10.53 12.88 -7.27
C ARG A 185 -11.01 14.33 -7.42
N LYS A 186 -10.35 15.25 -6.70
CA LYS A 186 -10.69 16.69 -6.83
C LYS A 186 -10.47 17.18 -8.25
N LEU A 187 -9.36 16.78 -8.88
CA LEU A 187 -9.09 17.17 -10.27
C LEU A 187 -10.14 16.61 -11.25
N ALA A 188 -10.64 15.40 -11.04
CA ALA A 188 -11.67 14.81 -11.87
C ALA A 188 -13.05 15.46 -11.66
N GLU A 189 -13.37 15.91 -10.44
CA GLU A 189 -14.61 16.63 -10.14
C GLU A 189 -14.65 18.03 -10.78
N GLU A 190 -13.50 18.71 -10.85
CA GLU A 190 -13.37 20.04 -11.49
C GLU A 190 -13.54 20.00 -13.02
N GLN A 191 -13.51 18.79 -13.65
CA GLN A 191 -13.63 18.60 -15.10
C GLN A 191 -15.04 18.14 -15.54
N GLN A 192 -15.96 17.92 -14.61
CA GLN A 192 -17.37 17.59 -14.86
C GLN A 192 -18.28 18.80 -14.74
#